data_13eec8f44db27fb0dd4d94b7c10785e0
#
_entry.id   13eec8f44db27fb0dd4d94b7c10785e0
#
_cell.length_a   1.000
_cell.length_b   1.000
_cell.length_c   1.000
_cell.angle_alpha   90.00
_cell.angle_beta   90.00
_cell.angle_gamma   90.00
#
_symmetry.space_group_name_H-M   'P 1'
#
loop_
_entity.id
_entity.type
_entity.pdbx_description
1 polymer ?
#
loop_
_entity_poly.entity_id
_entity_poly.type
_entity_poly.pdbx_seq_one_letter_code
_entity_poly.pdbx_strand_id
1 'polypeptide(L)'
;MSVVYALATPAVKSAICIFRVSGEGCHDYISEIFGLNSPQPRRFLLCDLKNNETFIDRVGLILFKGPESYTGEDSFEVYAHGSLGVMSLIVDLFDSKGFDQASPGEFTKRAFINDKINLNEAESLSDFIESASSREVFLSGASLFGDLSKKLSDFSERINLSLIH
;
A
#
# COMPACT_ATOMS: atom_id res chain seq x y z
N MET A 1 11.37 0.31 -9.90
CA MET A 1 11.79 0.86 -8.56
C MET A 1 12.11 -0.31 -7.66
N SER A 2 12.97 -0.10 -6.59
CA SER A 2 13.25 -1.16 -5.61
C SER A 2 11.97 -1.62 -4.91
N VAL A 3 11.97 -2.86 -4.43
CA VAL A 3 10.88 -3.39 -3.60
C VAL A 3 10.96 -2.73 -2.23
N VAL A 4 9.85 -2.13 -1.79
CA VAL A 4 9.74 -1.52 -0.46
C VAL A 4 8.66 -2.20 0.37
N TYR A 5 8.83 -2.18 1.69
CA TYR A 5 7.83 -2.66 2.63
C TYR A 5 7.60 -1.66 3.77
N ALA A 6 6.43 -1.71 4.37
CA ALA A 6 6.15 -1.02 5.64
C ALA A 6 5.13 -1.79 6.47
N LEU A 7 5.21 -1.61 7.79
CA LEU A 7 4.12 -1.92 8.70
C LEU A 7 3.04 -0.83 8.55
N ALA A 8 1.88 -1.22 8.02
CA ALA A 8 0.77 -0.30 7.72
C ALA A 8 -0.15 -0.03 8.94
N THR A 9 0.03 -0.78 10.02
CA THR A 9 -0.67 -0.59 11.30
C THR A 9 0.31 -0.06 12.36
N PRO A 10 -0.16 0.55 13.45
CA PRO A 10 0.73 0.96 14.54
C PRO A 10 1.57 -0.21 15.08
N ALA A 11 2.83 0.06 15.43
CA ALA A 11 3.78 -0.92 15.99
C ALA A 11 3.48 -1.19 17.48
N VAL A 12 2.27 -1.63 17.79
CA VAL A 12 1.82 -1.97 19.13
C VAL A 12 1.18 -3.36 19.13
N LYS A 13 1.17 -4.00 20.30
CA LYS A 13 0.51 -5.30 20.48
C LYS A 13 -0.98 -5.18 20.13
N SER A 14 -1.44 -5.98 19.15
CA SER A 14 -2.81 -6.00 18.65
C SER A 14 -3.21 -7.41 18.23
N ALA A 15 -4.45 -7.62 17.83
CA ALA A 15 -4.88 -8.91 17.28
C ALA A 15 -4.26 -9.17 15.90
N ILE A 16 -4.18 -8.12 15.06
CA ILE A 16 -3.69 -8.20 13.69
C ILE A 16 -2.74 -7.02 13.43
N CYS A 17 -1.66 -7.29 12.71
CA CYS A 17 -0.84 -6.26 12.07
C CYS A 17 -0.82 -6.50 10.56
N ILE A 18 -0.63 -5.44 9.79
CA ILE A 18 -0.62 -5.48 8.33
C ILE A 18 0.71 -4.94 7.83
N PHE A 19 1.40 -5.74 7.05
CA PHE A 19 2.55 -5.29 6.26
C PHE A 19 2.13 -5.11 4.81
N ARG A 20 2.60 -4.05 4.19
CA ARG A 20 2.44 -3.77 2.76
C ARG A 20 3.79 -3.81 2.08
N VAL A 21 3.83 -4.46 0.91
CA VAL A 21 5.02 -4.56 0.06
C VAL A 21 4.63 -4.07 -1.34
N SER A 22 5.50 -3.29 -1.98
CA SER A 22 5.30 -2.80 -3.36
C SER A 22 6.63 -2.65 -4.08
N GLY A 23 6.64 -2.99 -5.36
CA GLY A 23 7.79 -2.82 -6.24
C GLY A 23 7.88 -3.91 -7.28
N GLU A 24 8.61 -3.64 -8.35
CA GLU A 24 8.85 -4.59 -9.43
C GLU A 24 9.55 -5.84 -8.92
N GLY A 25 9.01 -7.02 -9.27
CA GLY A 25 9.57 -8.31 -8.86
C GLY A 25 9.18 -8.77 -7.45
N CYS A 26 8.39 -8.00 -6.68
CA CYS A 26 7.99 -8.43 -5.34
C CYS A 26 7.20 -9.75 -5.33
N HIS A 27 6.49 -10.07 -6.42
CA HIS A 27 5.76 -11.34 -6.55
C HIS A 27 6.67 -12.56 -6.78
N ASP A 28 7.92 -12.39 -7.17
CA ASP A 28 8.87 -13.49 -7.39
C ASP A 28 9.19 -14.21 -6.08
N TYR A 29 9.05 -13.53 -4.96
CA TYR A 29 9.28 -14.06 -3.61
C TYR A 29 8.08 -14.81 -3.00
N ILE A 30 6.90 -14.78 -3.64
CA ILE A 30 5.66 -15.36 -3.07
C ILE A 30 5.78 -16.87 -2.87
N SER A 31 6.39 -17.59 -3.81
CA SER A 31 6.59 -19.04 -3.69
C SER A 31 7.53 -19.38 -2.55
N GLU A 32 8.62 -18.63 -2.41
CA GLU A 32 9.64 -18.88 -1.38
C GLU A 32 9.13 -18.55 0.02
N ILE A 33 8.48 -17.39 0.19
CA ILE A 33 8.06 -16.88 1.51
C ILE A 33 6.79 -17.57 2.00
N PHE A 34 5.83 -17.84 1.10
CA PHE A 34 4.49 -18.31 1.45
C PHE A 34 4.17 -19.72 0.93
N GLY A 35 5.07 -20.34 0.17
CA GLY A 35 4.84 -21.69 -0.40
C GLY A 35 3.75 -21.74 -1.46
N LEU A 36 3.38 -20.59 -2.06
CA LEU A 36 2.28 -20.51 -3.01
C LEU A 36 2.79 -20.36 -4.45
N ASN A 37 2.31 -21.20 -5.35
CA ASN A 37 2.63 -21.13 -6.77
C ASN A 37 1.53 -20.36 -7.52
N SER A 38 1.89 -19.16 -8.04
CA SER A 38 1.01 -18.32 -8.88
C SER A 38 -0.39 -18.07 -8.30
N PRO A 39 -0.51 -17.56 -7.08
CA PRO A 39 -1.81 -17.29 -6.47
C PRO A 39 -2.55 -16.20 -7.26
N GLN A 40 -3.88 -16.32 -7.31
CA GLN A 40 -4.72 -15.35 -8.02
C GLN A 40 -4.72 -14.00 -7.30
N PRO A 41 -4.48 -12.88 -8.01
CA PRO A 41 -4.57 -11.55 -7.43
C PRO A 41 -5.97 -11.25 -6.87
N ARG A 42 -6.03 -10.33 -5.89
CA ARG A 42 -7.27 -9.83 -5.25
C ARG A 42 -8.09 -10.91 -4.55
N ARG A 43 -7.46 -12.02 -4.16
CA ARG A 43 -8.05 -13.04 -3.29
C ARG A 43 -7.33 -13.05 -1.96
N PHE A 44 -8.10 -13.11 -0.87
CA PHE A 44 -7.57 -13.34 0.46
C PHE A 44 -7.25 -14.84 0.61
N LEU A 45 -5.99 -15.14 0.90
CA LEU A 45 -5.47 -16.49 1.03
C LEU A 45 -4.90 -16.69 2.43
N LEU A 46 -5.20 -17.81 3.06
CA LEU A 46 -4.52 -18.23 4.29
C LEU A 46 -3.34 -19.10 3.91
N CYS A 47 -2.14 -18.75 4.41
CA CYS A 47 -0.91 -19.46 4.14
C CYS A 47 0.06 -19.37 5.32
N ASP A 48 1.05 -20.25 5.32
CA ASP A 48 2.12 -20.22 6.30
C ASP A 48 3.21 -19.25 5.82
N LEU A 49 3.62 -18.34 6.69
CA LEU A 49 4.76 -17.45 6.48
C LEU A 49 6.00 -18.10 7.05
N LYS A 50 7.05 -18.22 6.24
CA LYS A 50 8.29 -18.89 6.62
C LYS A 50 9.51 -18.04 6.25
N ASN A 51 10.56 -18.18 7.05
CA ASN A 51 11.91 -17.78 6.67
C ASN A 51 12.74 -19.07 6.51
N ASN A 52 13.01 -19.44 5.26
CA ASN A 52 13.51 -20.78 4.90
C ASN A 52 12.61 -21.87 5.50
N GLU A 53 13.15 -22.78 6.32
CA GLU A 53 12.39 -23.84 6.98
C GLU A 53 11.72 -23.41 8.30
N THR A 54 11.99 -22.18 8.77
CA THR A 54 11.47 -21.69 10.06
C THR A 54 10.09 -21.08 9.88
N PHE A 55 9.08 -21.66 10.54
CA PHE A 55 7.72 -21.10 10.61
C PHE A 55 7.73 -19.81 11.44
N ILE A 56 7.14 -18.76 10.91
CA ILE A 56 6.94 -17.48 11.61
C ILE A 56 5.50 -17.35 12.09
N ASP A 57 4.52 -17.45 11.16
CA ASP A 57 3.11 -17.23 11.48
C ASP A 57 2.22 -17.86 10.39
N ARG A 58 0.92 -18.02 10.69
CA ARG A 58 -0.11 -18.29 9.70
C ARG A 58 -0.86 -17.02 9.38
N VAL A 59 -0.69 -16.53 8.16
CA VAL A 59 -1.07 -15.18 7.73
C VAL A 59 -2.14 -15.20 6.65
N GLY A 60 -2.88 -14.08 6.58
CA GLY A 60 -3.64 -13.73 5.39
C GLY A 60 -2.73 -13.04 4.37
N LEU A 61 -2.87 -13.35 3.10
CA LEU A 61 -2.14 -12.75 1.99
C LEU A 61 -3.11 -12.27 0.93
N ILE A 62 -2.90 -11.06 0.42
CA ILE A 62 -3.57 -10.54 -0.78
C ILE A 62 -2.49 -10.00 -1.73
N LEU A 63 -2.57 -10.40 -3.00
CA LEU A 63 -1.72 -9.88 -4.06
C LEU A 63 -2.50 -8.89 -4.93
N PHE A 64 -1.80 -7.86 -5.39
CA PHE A 64 -2.30 -6.89 -6.35
C PHE A 64 -1.30 -6.78 -7.50
N LYS A 65 -1.77 -7.03 -8.71
CA LYS A 65 -0.93 -6.94 -9.90
C LYS A 65 -1.01 -5.54 -10.49
N GLY A 66 0.13 -4.98 -10.83
CA GLY A 66 0.20 -3.72 -11.56
C GLY A 66 -0.40 -3.83 -12.98
N PRO A 67 -1.00 -2.76 -13.50
CA PRO A 67 -1.22 -1.44 -12.89
C PRO A 67 -2.43 -1.36 -11.94
N GLU A 68 -3.13 -2.46 -11.67
CA GLU A 68 -4.35 -2.51 -10.85
C GLU A 68 -4.05 -2.65 -9.35
N SER A 69 -3.09 -1.90 -8.84
CA SER A 69 -2.73 -1.78 -7.43
C SER A 69 -2.81 -0.33 -6.98
N TYR A 70 -2.64 -0.06 -5.69
CA TYR A 70 -2.62 1.30 -5.16
C TYR A 70 -1.46 2.13 -5.73
N THR A 71 -0.26 1.54 -5.77
CA THR A 71 0.95 2.19 -6.27
C THR A 71 1.11 2.12 -7.79
N GLY A 72 0.28 1.34 -8.49
CA GLY A 72 0.48 1.00 -9.91
C GLY A 72 1.54 -0.08 -10.15
N GLU A 73 2.30 -0.48 -9.13
CA GLU A 73 3.28 -1.56 -9.17
C GLU A 73 2.68 -2.89 -8.74
N ASP A 74 3.38 -4.00 -8.95
CA ASP A 74 3.07 -5.25 -8.25
C ASP A 74 3.20 -5.02 -6.76
N SER A 75 2.25 -5.54 -5.98
CA SER A 75 2.24 -5.37 -4.53
C SER A 75 1.52 -6.52 -3.83
N PHE A 76 1.77 -6.66 -2.54
CA PHE A 76 1.02 -7.59 -1.70
C PHE A 76 0.89 -7.06 -0.27
N GLU A 77 -0.13 -7.56 0.43
CA GLU A 77 -0.37 -7.27 1.84
C GLU A 77 -0.38 -8.57 2.65
N VAL A 78 0.28 -8.52 3.80
CA VAL A 78 0.37 -9.62 4.76
C VAL A 78 -0.36 -9.24 6.03
N TYR A 79 -1.34 -10.03 6.41
CA TYR A 79 -2.16 -9.88 7.60
C TYR A 79 -1.69 -10.90 8.63
N ALA A 80 -0.83 -10.50 9.55
CA ALA A 80 -0.22 -11.35 10.56
C ALA A 80 -0.77 -11.08 11.96
N HIS A 81 -0.46 -11.93 12.93
CA HIS A 81 -0.76 -11.64 14.33
C HIS A 81 0.04 -10.45 14.84
N GLY A 82 -0.61 -9.53 15.53
CA GLY A 82 -0.04 -8.28 16.03
C GLY A 82 0.87 -8.45 17.26
N SER A 83 1.74 -9.43 17.24
CA SER A 83 2.80 -9.65 18.24
C SER A 83 4.04 -8.87 17.84
N LEU A 84 4.70 -8.17 18.77
CA LEU A 84 5.95 -7.46 18.50
C LEU A 84 7.05 -8.42 17.99
N GLY A 85 7.08 -9.66 18.50
CA GLY A 85 8.01 -10.68 18.03
C GLY A 85 7.74 -11.10 16.57
N VAL A 86 6.46 -11.31 16.20
CA VAL A 86 6.08 -11.60 14.81
C VAL A 86 6.43 -10.44 13.89
N MET A 87 6.14 -9.20 14.30
CA MET A 87 6.50 -8.00 13.52
C MET A 87 8.01 -7.94 13.27
N SER A 88 8.84 -8.18 14.30
CA SER A 88 10.31 -8.21 14.16
C SER A 88 10.77 -9.29 13.19
N LEU A 89 10.24 -10.50 13.29
CA LEU A 89 10.61 -11.60 12.39
C LEU A 89 10.20 -11.34 10.92
N ILE A 90 9.09 -10.62 10.70
CA ILE A 90 8.68 -10.22 9.34
C ILE A 90 9.60 -9.14 8.78
N VAL A 91 10.01 -8.17 9.61
CA VAL A 91 11.00 -7.15 9.22
C VAL A 91 12.32 -7.83 8.83
N ASP A 92 12.86 -8.70 9.71
CA ASP A 92 14.10 -9.44 9.44
C ASP A 92 14.01 -10.28 8.16
N LEU A 93 12.83 -10.88 7.91
CA LEU A 93 12.59 -11.65 6.69
C LEU A 93 12.68 -10.75 5.45
N PHE A 94 11.97 -9.62 5.42
CA PHE A 94 11.95 -8.73 4.26
C PHE A 94 13.33 -8.08 4.02
N ASP A 95 14.02 -7.68 5.08
CA ASP A 95 15.40 -7.18 4.99
C ASP A 95 16.34 -8.25 4.40
N SER A 96 16.19 -9.51 4.80
CA SER A 96 16.97 -10.63 4.26
C SER A 96 16.74 -10.88 2.77
N LYS A 97 15.58 -10.47 2.24
CA LYS A 97 15.25 -10.53 0.79
C LYS A 97 15.73 -9.30 0.02
N GLY A 98 16.36 -8.34 0.69
CA GLY A 98 16.82 -7.10 0.08
C GLY A 98 15.70 -6.10 -0.21
N PHE A 99 14.57 -6.20 0.51
CA PHE A 99 13.53 -5.17 0.44
C PHE A 99 13.94 -3.98 1.30
N ASP A 100 13.67 -2.79 0.81
CA ASP A 100 13.94 -1.56 1.54
C ASP A 100 12.76 -1.18 2.44
N GLN A 101 13.03 -0.66 3.63
CA GLN A 101 11.96 -0.09 4.45
C GLN A 101 11.45 1.21 3.83
N ALA A 102 10.15 1.30 3.58
CA ALA A 102 9.53 2.47 2.98
C ALA A 102 9.63 3.70 3.90
N SER A 103 9.95 4.85 3.33
CA SER A 103 9.83 6.13 4.01
C SER A 103 8.35 6.52 4.21
N PRO A 104 8.04 7.38 5.21
CA PRO A 104 6.69 7.91 5.35
C PRO A 104 6.17 8.51 4.02
N GLY A 105 4.96 8.13 3.61
CA GLY A 105 4.37 8.58 2.35
C GLY A 105 4.89 7.91 1.08
N GLU A 106 5.83 6.96 1.16
CA GLU A 106 6.46 6.34 -0.03
C GLU A 106 5.45 5.67 -0.96
N PHE A 107 4.46 4.95 -0.44
CA PHE A 107 3.43 4.31 -1.28
C PHE A 107 2.56 5.34 -2.01
N THR A 108 2.19 6.43 -1.35
CA THR A 108 1.43 7.54 -1.94
C THR A 108 2.24 8.27 -2.99
N LYS A 109 3.53 8.50 -2.73
CA LYS A 109 4.46 9.07 -3.71
C LYS A 109 4.58 8.19 -4.96
N ARG A 110 4.68 6.87 -4.80
CA ARG A 110 4.72 5.93 -5.94
C ARG A 110 3.39 5.94 -6.71
N ALA A 111 2.26 5.98 -6.01
CA ALA A 111 0.96 6.12 -6.64
C ALA A 111 0.85 7.40 -7.48
N PHE A 112 1.38 8.52 -6.99
CA PHE A 112 1.44 9.78 -7.73
C PHE A 112 2.37 9.70 -8.95
N ILE A 113 3.58 9.15 -8.80
CA ILE A 113 4.55 8.99 -9.91
C ILE A 113 4.00 8.08 -11.01
N ASN A 114 3.20 7.08 -10.65
CA ASN A 114 2.57 6.12 -11.58
C ASN A 114 1.17 6.57 -12.05
N ASP A 115 0.83 7.85 -11.91
CA ASP A 115 -0.44 8.45 -12.35
C ASP A 115 -1.70 7.76 -11.80
N LYS A 116 -1.60 7.14 -10.60
CA LYS A 116 -2.75 6.50 -9.92
C LYS A 116 -3.59 7.50 -9.16
N ILE A 117 -2.97 8.55 -8.66
CA ILE A 117 -3.58 9.67 -7.95
C ILE A 117 -2.93 10.98 -8.40
N ASN A 118 -3.68 12.07 -8.33
CA ASN A 118 -3.13 13.41 -8.56
C ASN A 118 -2.59 14.03 -7.25
N LEU A 119 -1.92 15.18 -7.37
CA LEU A 119 -1.30 15.86 -6.21
C LEU A 119 -2.33 16.24 -5.13
N ASN A 120 -3.49 16.77 -5.53
CA ASN A 120 -4.54 17.15 -4.59
C ASN A 120 -5.10 15.94 -3.82
N GLU A 121 -5.24 14.79 -4.49
CA GLU A 121 -5.64 13.54 -3.86
C GLU A 121 -4.58 13.05 -2.87
N ALA A 122 -3.29 13.16 -3.22
CA ALA A 122 -2.19 12.77 -2.33
C ALA A 122 -2.15 13.64 -1.06
N GLU A 123 -2.32 14.95 -1.18
CA GLU A 123 -2.39 15.88 -0.05
C GLU A 123 -3.65 15.65 0.80
N SER A 124 -4.82 15.52 0.16
CA SER A 124 -6.09 15.26 0.85
C SER A 124 -6.09 13.92 1.60
N LEU A 125 -5.34 12.92 1.13
CA LEU A 125 -5.21 11.64 1.81
C LEU A 125 -4.50 11.78 3.16
N SER A 126 -3.45 12.61 3.24
CA SER A 126 -2.77 12.89 4.50
C SER A 126 -3.72 13.54 5.50
N ASP A 127 -4.42 14.59 5.08
CA ASP A 127 -5.42 15.29 5.91
C ASP A 127 -6.55 14.34 6.37
N PHE A 128 -6.97 13.44 5.48
CA PHE A 128 -8.01 12.45 5.81
C PHE A 128 -7.56 11.46 6.89
N ILE A 129 -6.32 10.97 6.80
CA ILE A 129 -5.75 10.02 7.76
C ILE A 129 -5.50 10.70 9.13
N GLU A 130 -5.10 11.97 9.13
CA GLU A 130 -4.82 12.75 10.34
C GLU A 130 -6.07 13.37 10.99
N SER A 131 -7.23 13.26 10.33
CA SER A 131 -8.50 13.81 10.82
C SER A 131 -8.86 13.28 12.21
N ALA A 132 -9.03 14.18 13.17
CA ALA A 132 -9.39 13.86 14.55
C ALA A 132 -10.90 14.04 14.85
N SER A 133 -11.66 14.67 13.95
CA SER A 133 -13.10 14.93 14.12
C SER A 133 -13.91 14.50 12.90
N SER A 134 -15.19 14.16 13.13
CA SER A 134 -16.12 13.82 12.04
C SER A 134 -16.21 14.93 10.99
N ARG A 135 -16.12 16.21 11.40
CA ARG A 135 -16.16 17.34 10.48
C ARG A 135 -14.94 17.35 9.55
N GLU A 136 -13.74 17.11 10.08
CA GLU A 136 -12.50 17.01 9.27
C GLU A 136 -12.59 15.85 8.30
N VAL A 137 -13.06 14.67 8.74
CA VAL A 137 -13.29 13.51 7.87
C VAL A 137 -14.22 13.84 6.71
N PHE A 138 -15.33 14.57 6.97
CA PHE A 138 -16.24 14.97 5.89
C PHE A 138 -15.61 15.96 4.91
N LEU A 139 -14.82 16.90 5.39
CA LEU A 139 -14.17 17.92 4.54
C LEU A 139 -13.06 17.32 3.68
N SER A 140 -12.12 16.59 4.30
CA SER A 140 -11.03 15.93 3.59
C SER A 140 -11.52 14.78 2.70
N GLY A 141 -12.55 14.03 3.14
CA GLY A 141 -13.20 13.01 2.33
C GLY A 141 -13.92 13.57 1.10
N ALA A 142 -14.55 14.74 1.20
CA ALA A 142 -15.14 15.42 0.06
C ALA A 142 -14.08 15.89 -0.95
N SER A 143 -12.89 16.26 -0.50
CA SER A 143 -11.75 16.59 -1.37
C SER A 143 -11.15 15.33 -2.01
N LEU A 144 -10.96 14.26 -1.23
CA LEU A 144 -10.30 13.02 -1.67
C LEU A 144 -11.20 12.16 -2.59
N PHE A 145 -12.49 12.00 -2.24
CA PHE A 145 -13.43 11.10 -2.92
C PHE A 145 -14.56 11.82 -3.65
N GLY A 146 -14.64 13.14 -3.52
CA GLY A 146 -15.73 13.93 -4.06
C GLY A 146 -15.48 14.45 -5.48
N ASP A 147 -16.55 14.98 -6.10
CA ASP A 147 -16.52 15.59 -7.43
C ASP A 147 -15.66 16.86 -7.52
N LEU A 148 -15.08 17.35 -6.43
CA LEU A 148 -14.34 18.60 -6.41
C LEU A 148 -13.05 18.49 -7.23
N SER A 149 -12.32 17.39 -7.09
CA SER A 149 -11.12 17.12 -7.88
C SER A 149 -11.43 17.04 -9.38
N LYS A 150 -12.55 16.39 -9.73
CA LYS A 150 -13.04 16.28 -11.10
C LYS A 150 -13.46 17.64 -11.69
N LYS A 151 -14.19 18.44 -10.92
CA LYS A 151 -14.60 19.80 -11.35
C LYS A 151 -13.41 20.75 -11.50
N LEU A 152 -12.38 20.64 -10.65
CA LEU A 152 -11.17 21.44 -10.79
C LEU A 152 -10.33 21.02 -12.00
N SER A 153 -10.25 19.73 -12.30
CA SER A 153 -9.61 19.21 -13.51
C SER A 153 -10.33 19.70 -14.78
N ASP A 154 -11.65 19.56 -14.83
CA ASP A 154 -12.48 20.03 -15.96
C ASP A 154 -12.36 21.55 -16.14
N PHE A 155 -12.27 22.31 -15.05
CA PHE A 155 -12.10 23.75 -15.08
C PHE A 155 -10.73 24.16 -15.60
N SER A 156 -9.67 23.48 -15.15
CA SER A 156 -8.29 23.68 -15.63
C SER A 156 -8.17 23.38 -17.13
N GLU A 157 -8.77 22.32 -17.59
CA GLU A 157 -8.78 21.93 -19.01
C GLU A 157 -9.51 22.99 -19.88
N ARG A 158 -10.64 23.51 -19.38
CA ARG A 158 -11.38 24.58 -20.05
C ARG A 158 -10.62 25.90 -20.12
N ILE A 159 -9.83 26.25 -19.09
CA ILE A 159 -8.93 27.41 -19.09
C ILE A 159 -7.82 27.21 -20.11
N ASN A 160 -7.16 26.08 -20.13
CA ASN A 160 -6.10 25.77 -21.08
C ASN A 160 -6.58 25.83 -22.52
N LEU A 161 -7.77 25.29 -22.82
CA LEU A 161 -8.37 25.41 -24.14
C LEU A 161 -8.72 26.85 -24.52
N SER A 162 -9.08 27.70 -23.55
CA SER A 162 -9.39 29.12 -23.75
C SER A 162 -8.14 29.99 -23.98
N LEU A 163 -6.96 29.54 -23.54
CA LEU A 163 -5.68 30.25 -23.73
C LEU A 163 -4.99 29.90 -25.07
N ILE A 164 -5.47 28.88 -25.77
CA ILE A 164 -4.91 28.43 -27.07
C ILE A 164 -5.66 29.06 -28.26
N HIS A 165 -6.75 29.78 -28.01
CA HIS A 165 -7.51 30.57 -28.99
C HIS A 165 -7.35 32.05 -28.72
#